data_322d25d0303debb94b02b6a31e07daec
#
_entry.id   322d25d0303debb94b02b6a31e07daec
#
_cell.length_a   1.000
_cell.length_b   1.000
_cell.length_c   1.000
_cell.angle_alpha   90.00
_cell.angle_beta   90.00
_cell.angle_gamma   90.00
#
_symmetry.space_group_name_H-M   'P 1'
#
loop_
_entity.id
_entity.type
_entity.pdbx_description
1 polymer ?
#
loop_
_entity_poly.entity_id
_entity_poly.type
_entity_poly.pdbx_seq_one_letter_code
_entity_poly.pdbx_strand_id
1 'polypeptide(L)'
;MNVYQNAEHDGSTMASITNTGMLVIAGTEWSRSEVGSNPNVVGWDTYDECDMLGLGCNGSTYEQNLQQMKNKVAQIRGFNDGRFAFANYSKGILGTYWAPGLMDDFMSAVDAASVDNYMYTRADLQDELNRTPAWPEGANTATSAAYGWQIDQMRKFQSTPGIHPNWIFVESARPFLNASNDRTITPEQMEGAMWSGIIHEARGISIFQHNNNGQAGFGTYSLVQAPADRKAKIKAALAGIQSLAPVLNTQSYVWDAGAAGTDTMLKAKDGSAYLFAGIGLNGGTGSKTFTLPAGITGTQVEVVGENRTISVQNGKFTDSFANEYTHHIYKITI
;
A
#
# COMPACT_ATOMS: atom_id res chain seq x y z
N MET A 1 12.86 7.17 0.36
CA MET A 1 12.30 6.34 1.47
C MET A 1 12.59 7.04 2.78
N ASN A 2 11.69 6.96 3.73
CA ASN A 2 11.78 7.65 5.01
C ASN A 2 11.58 6.71 6.22
N VAL A 3 11.13 5.47 6.00
CA VAL A 3 10.97 4.46 7.06
C VAL A 3 11.59 3.13 6.62
N TYR A 4 12.29 2.47 7.52
CA TYR A 4 12.74 1.09 7.40
C TYR A 4 11.82 0.22 8.27
N GLN A 5 10.94 -0.53 7.60
CA GLN A 5 9.99 -1.41 8.25
C GLN A 5 10.64 -2.77 8.53
N ASN A 6 10.31 -3.35 9.68
CA ASN A 6 10.83 -4.63 10.14
C ASN A 6 12.37 -4.69 10.06
N ALA A 7 13.03 -3.73 10.70
CA ALA A 7 14.50 -3.71 10.72
C ALA A 7 15.04 -4.97 11.41
N GLU A 8 15.75 -5.78 10.66
CA GLU A 8 16.31 -7.05 11.11
C GLU A 8 17.45 -6.86 12.10
N HIS A 9 17.64 -7.83 12.99
CA HIS A 9 18.76 -7.91 13.92
C HIS A 9 19.90 -8.75 13.31
N ASP A 10 20.54 -8.20 12.27
CA ASP A 10 21.55 -8.86 11.44
C ASP A 10 23.00 -8.68 11.93
N GLY A 11 23.18 -8.31 13.19
CA GLY A 11 24.48 -7.93 13.77
C GLY A 11 24.76 -6.43 13.71
N SER A 12 23.93 -5.64 13.06
CA SER A 12 23.95 -4.17 13.13
C SER A 12 23.49 -3.70 14.52
N THR A 13 23.86 -2.48 14.91
CA THR A 13 23.26 -1.82 16.07
C THR A 13 22.10 -0.94 15.63
N MET A 14 21.12 -0.74 16.48
CA MET A 14 20.00 0.18 16.17
C MET A 14 20.52 1.59 15.87
N ALA A 15 21.58 2.02 16.53
CA ALA A 15 22.24 3.30 16.25
C ALA A 15 22.83 3.36 14.83
N SER A 16 23.43 2.29 14.33
CA SER A 16 23.98 2.26 12.96
C SER A 16 22.89 2.31 11.89
N ILE A 17 21.74 1.66 12.12
CA ILE A 17 20.58 1.70 11.23
C ILE A 17 19.99 3.10 11.19
N THR A 18 19.76 3.70 12.34
CA THR A 18 19.12 5.03 12.44
C THR A 18 20.04 6.18 12.05
N ASN A 19 21.37 5.97 12.02
CA ASN A 19 22.35 6.97 11.57
C ASN A 19 22.18 7.35 10.09
N THR A 20 21.43 6.58 9.34
CA THR A 20 21.02 6.91 7.94
C THR A 20 20.04 8.06 7.85
N GLY A 21 19.47 8.53 8.96
CA GLY A 21 18.40 9.51 9.03
C GLY A 21 17.01 8.94 8.73
N MET A 22 16.88 7.62 8.56
CA MET A 22 15.59 6.95 8.39
C MET A 22 14.91 6.73 9.74
N LEU A 23 13.58 6.81 9.74
CA LEU A 23 12.78 6.25 10.83
C LEU A 23 12.77 4.73 10.75
N VAL A 24 12.55 4.05 11.86
CA VAL A 24 12.61 2.59 11.94
C VAL A 24 11.40 2.04 12.67
N ILE A 25 10.82 0.98 12.14
CA ILE A 25 9.96 0.05 12.86
C ILE A 25 10.86 -1.14 13.20
N ALA A 26 11.13 -1.33 14.49
CA ALA A 26 12.04 -2.38 14.96
C ALA A 26 11.37 -3.76 14.82
N GLY A 27 12.08 -4.71 14.23
CA GLY A 27 11.63 -6.10 14.12
C GLY A 27 11.47 -6.79 15.47
N THR A 28 10.87 -7.96 15.47
CA THR A 28 10.52 -8.72 16.69
C THR A 28 11.71 -9.20 17.51
N GLU A 29 12.89 -9.21 16.90
CA GLU A 29 14.16 -9.71 17.48
C GLU A 29 14.85 -8.68 18.38
N TRP A 30 14.51 -7.38 18.22
CA TRP A 30 15.10 -6.32 19.02
C TRP A 30 14.54 -6.29 20.43
N SER A 31 15.43 -6.24 21.41
CA SER A 31 15.04 -6.00 22.80
C SER A 31 14.80 -4.50 23.07
N ARG A 32 14.00 -4.21 24.07
CA ARG A 32 13.75 -2.84 24.55
C ARG A 32 15.04 -2.12 24.96
N SER A 33 16.02 -2.86 25.52
CA SER A 33 17.32 -2.30 25.97
C SER A 33 18.22 -1.91 24.80
N GLU A 34 18.22 -2.66 23.71
CA GLU A 34 19.01 -2.36 22.51
C GLU A 34 18.46 -1.15 21.76
N VAL A 35 17.15 -1.03 21.67
CA VAL A 35 16.51 0.13 21.06
C VAL A 35 16.62 1.38 21.93
N GLY A 36 16.55 1.24 23.24
CA GLY A 36 16.69 2.34 24.18
C GLY A 36 15.68 3.46 23.93
N SER A 37 16.13 4.71 24.12
CA SER A 37 15.35 5.93 23.87
C SER A 37 15.60 6.54 22.48
N ASN A 38 16.06 5.73 21.51
CA ASN A 38 16.38 6.23 20.15
C ASN A 38 15.13 6.86 19.51
N PRO A 39 15.13 8.17 19.20
CA PRO A 39 13.95 8.88 18.71
C PRO A 39 13.59 8.52 17.27
N ASN A 40 14.50 7.92 16.51
CA ASN A 40 14.25 7.48 15.14
C ASN A 40 13.53 6.12 15.08
N VAL A 41 13.44 5.38 16.17
CA VAL A 41 12.63 4.18 16.25
C VAL A 41 11.21 4.60 16.66
N VAL A 42 10.27 4.47 15.73
CA VAL A 42 8.91 4.99 15.89
C VAL A 42 7.88 3.91 16.20
N GLY A 43 8.19 2.66 15.92
CA GLY A 43 7.29 1.53 16.12
C GLY A 43 8.03 0.22 16.40
N TRP A 44 7.24 -0.77 16.81
CA TRP A 44 7.65 -2.15 17.03
C TRP A 44 6.84 -3.05 16.12
N ASP A 45 7.50 -3.91 15.38
CA ASP A 45 6.83 -4.98 14.66
C ASP A 45 6.31 -6.03 15.64
N THR A 46 5.16 -6.61 15.33
CA THR A 46 4.58 -7.69 16.16
C THR A 46 5.04 -9.04 15.65
N TYR A 47 4.45 -9.48 14.55
CA TYR A 47 4.78 -10.69 13.82
C TYR A 47 4.46 -10.48 12.35
N ASP A 48 5.26 -11.08 11.49
CA ASP A 48 5.02 -11.12 10.06
C ASP A 48 4.00 -12.20 9.73
N GLU A 49 2.97 -11.88 8.94
CA GLU A 49 1.95 -12.82 8.44
C GLU A 49 1.33 -13.74 9.51
N CYS A 50 1.09 -13.22 10.73
CA CYS A 50 0.48 -13.99 11.83
C CYS A 50 -0.95 -14.43 11.53
N ASP A 51 -1.56 -13.84 10.53
CA ASP A 51 -2.83 -14.24 9.94
C ASP A 51 -2.76 -15.54 9.13
N MET A 52 -1.59 -16.08 8.92
CA MET A 52 -1.38 -17.36 8.23
C MET A 52 -0.95 -18.44 9.23
N LEU A 53 -1.43 -19.69 9.04
CA LEU A 53 -0.93 -20.81 9.82
C LEU A 53 0.44 -21.26 9.33
N GLY A 54 1.36 -21.46 10.27
CA GLY A 54 2.72 -21.94 9.97
C GLY A 54 3.69 -20.86 9.48
N LEU A 55 3.29 -19.60 9.53
CA LEU A 55 4.14 -18.42 9.29
C LEU A 55 4.28 -17.64 10.60
N GLY A 56 4.68 -16.41 10.58
CA GLY A 56 5.02 -15.49 11.67
C GLY A 56 4.64 -15.85 13.13
N CYS A 57 3.49 -16.48 13.33
CA CYS A 57 3.06 -17.02 14.61
C CYS A 57 3.11 -18.57 14.64
N ASN A 58 3.30 -19.15 15.83
CA ASN A 58 3.49 -20.60 16.01
C ASN A 58 2.22 -21.33 16.49
N GLY A 59 1.04 -20.74 16.33
CA GLY A 59 -0.22 -21.36 16.71
C GLY A 59 -0.64 -22.46 15.75
N SER A 60 -1.33 -23.48 16.26
CA SER A 60 -1.95 -24.53 15.45
C SER A 60 -3.33 -24.13 14.92
N THR A 61 -3.88 -23.03 15.41
CA THR A 61 -5.14 -22.43 14.95
C THR A 61 -5.00 -20.90 14.82
N TYR A 62 -5.90 -20.28 14.07
CA TYR A 62 -5.93 -18.82 13.92
C TYR A 62 -6.20 -18.10 15.25
N GLU A 63 -7.03 -18.66 16.14
CA GLU A 63 -7.28 -18.11 17.46
C GLU A 63 -6.01 -18.09 18.32
N GLN A 64 -5.19 -19.15 18.22
CA GLN A 64 -3.90 -19.19 18.91
C GLN A 64 -2.93 -18.16 18.37
N ASN A 65 -2.88 -17.98 17.06
CA ASN A 65 -2.08 -16.93 16.42
C ASN A 65 -2.53 -15.53 16.88
N LEU A 66 -3.84 -15.28 16.86
CA LEU A 66 -4.41 -14.03 17.37
C LEU A 66 -4.03 -13.78 18.83
N GLN A 67 -4.10 -14.80 19.67
CA GLN A 67 -3.72 -14.66 21.08
C GLN A 67 -2.22 -14.36 21.24
N GLN A 68 -1.36 -14.97 20.42
CA GLN A 68 0.08 -14.67 20.40
C GLN A 68 0.33 -13.21 19.98
N MET A 69 -0.35 -12.73 18.94
CA MET A 69 -0.27 -11.34 18.53
C MET A 69 -0.73 -10.38 19.63
N LYS A 70 -1.90 -10.64 20.24
CA LYS A 70 -2.41 -9.83 21.37
C LYS A 70 -1.41 -9.79 22.53
N ASN A 71 -0.75 -10.90 22.84
CA ASN A 71 0.28 -10.97 23.87
C ASN A 71 1.52 -10.12 23.49
N LYS A 72 1.96 -10.19 22.23
CA LYS A 72 3.09 -9.37 21.74
C LYS A 72 2.75 -7.89 21.81
N VAL A 73 1.57 -7.49 21.37
CA VAL A 73 1.10 -6.09 21.49
C VAL A 73 1.04 -5.64 22.95
N ALA A 74 0.55 -6.49 23.86
CA ALA A 74 0.54 -6.18 25.29
C ALA A 74 1.97 -5.98 25.83
N GLN A 75 2.93 -6.81 25.40
CA GLN A 75 4.34 -6.64 25.71
C GLN A 75 4.89 -5.28 25.21
N ILE A 76 4.62 -4.93 23.95
CA ILE A 76 5.04 -3.66 23.33
C ILE A 76 4.45 -2.48 24.11
N ARG A 77 3.16 -2.51 24.41
CA ARG A 77 2.50 -1.46 25.21
C ARG A 77 3.09 -1.37 26.63
N GLY A 78 3.52 -2.50 27.19
CA GLY A 78 4.22 -2.56 28.49
C GLY A 78 5.58 -1.89 28.50
N PHE A 79 6.21 -1.62 27.33
CA PHE A 79 7.43 -0.83 27.25
C PHE A 79 7.21 0.65 27.61
N ASN A 80 5.99 1.14 27.48
CA ASN A 80 5.56 2.49 27.84
C ASN A 80 6.49 3.57 27.24
N ASP A 81 6.88 3.40 25.99
CA ASP A 81 7.87 4.23 25.29
C ASP A 81 7.25 5.10 24.17
N GLY A 82 5.93 5.06 24.03
CA GLY A 82 5.16 5.87 23.06
C GLY A 82 5.23 5.38 21.61
N ARG A 83 5.88 4.24 21.36
CA ARG A 83 5.99 3.65 20.02
C ARG A 83 4.77 2.81 19.70
N PHE A 84 4.33 2.86 18.44
CA PHE A 84 3.17 2.08 18.00
C PHE A 84 3.52 0.61 17.74
N ALA A 85 2.52 -0.26 17.86
CA ALA A 85 2.59 -1.66 17.44
C ALA A 85 2.16 -1.80 15.97
N PHE A 86 2.99 -2.46 15.18
CA PHE A 86 2.78 -2.66 13.75
C PHE A 86 2.67 -4.15 13.43
N ALA A 87 1.80 -4.52 12.49
CA ALA A 87 1.72 -5.87 11.95
C ALA A 87 1.74 -5.87 10.43
N ASN A 88 2.34 -6.89 9.84
CA ASN A 88 2.16 -7.20 8.44
C ASN A 88 1.21 -8.40 8.30
N TYR A 89 0.22 -8.29 7.41
CA TYR A 89 -0.76 -9.31 7.10
C TYR A 89 -0.64 -9.77 5.65
N SER A 90 -1.07 -11.00 5.40
CA SER A 90 -1.00 -11.64 4.10
C SER A 90 -2.38 -12.06 3.60
N LYS A 91 -2.56 -13.32 3.27
CA LYS A 91 -3.75 -13.87 2.63
C LYS A 91 -5.03 -13.81 3.47
N GLY A 92 -4.90 -13.59 4.78
CA GLY A 92 -6.05 -13.34 5.63
C GLY A 92 -6.87 -12.14 5.18
N ILE A 93 -6.22 -11.06 4.77
CA ILE A 93 -6.87 -9.88 4.20
C ILE A 93 -7.70 -10.23 2.95
N LEU A 94 -7.27 -11.22 2.18
CA LEU A 94 -8.00 -11.69 1.00
C LEU A 94 -9.30 -12.44 1.34
N GLY A 95 -9.47 -12.88 2.60
CA GLY A 95 -10.63 -13.66 3.03
C GLY A 95 -10.58 -15.15 2.61
N THR A 96 -9.41 -15.66 2.23
CA THR A 96 -9.27 -17.03 1.70
C THR A 96 -8.99 -18.07 2.80
N TYR A 97 -8.46 -17.67 3.96
CA TYR A 97 -7.92 -18.57 4.98
C TYR A 97 -8.48 -18.34 6.40
N TRP A 98 -9.58 -17.61 6.54
CA TRP A 98 -10.06 -17.16 7.85
C TRP A 98 -11.29 -17.87 8.37
N ALA A 99 -11.31 -18.05 9.67
CA ALA A 99 -12.59 -18.16 10.37
C ALA A 99 -13.30 -16.79 10.35
N PRO A 100 -14.61 -16.73 10.06
CA PRO A 100 -15.35 -15.48 10.06
C PRO A 100 -15.19 -14.69 11.38
N GLY A 101 -14.94 -13.39 11.28
CA GLY A 101 -14.82 -12.49 12.42
C GLY A 101 -13.43 -12.34 13.04
N LEU A 102 -12.47 -13.23 12.76
CA LEU A 102 -11.13 -13.12 13.36
C LEU A 102 -10.30 -11.95 12.79
N MET A 103 -10.52 -11.57 11.54
CA MET A 103 -9.74 -10.49 10.94
C MET A 103 -10.00 -9.14 11.60
N ASP A 104 -11.23 -8.87 12.00
CA ASP A 104 -11.57 -7.67 12.76
C ASP A 104 -10.75 -7.59 14.06
N ASP A 105 -10.60 -8.72 14.72
CA ASP A 105 -9.80 -8.85 15.94
C ASP A 105 -8.31 -8.64 15.70
N PHE A 106 -7.75 -9.20 14.60
CA PHE A 106 -6.36 -8.97 14.21
C PHE A 106 -6.10 -7.49 13.90
N MET A 107 -6.96 -6.88 13.07
CA MET A 107 -6.84 -5.48 12.70
C MET A 107 -6.97 -4.54 13.89
N SER A 108 -7.85 -4.85 14.86
CA SER A 108 -8.04 -4.03 16.07
C SER A 108 -6.94 -4.21 17.12
N ALA A 109 -6.12 -5.25 17.01
CA ALA A 109 -5.07 -5.52 17.99
C ALA A 109 -3.90 -4.53 17.89
N VAL A 110 -3.61 -4.01 16.71
CA VAL A 110 -2.43 -3.18 16.40
C VAL A 110 -2.79 -1.72 16.14
N ASP A 111 -1.79 -0.86 16.14
CA ASP A 111 -1.99 0.59 15.91
C ASP A 111 -1.85 0.96 14.42
N ALA A 112 -1.13 0.16 13.65
CA ALA A 112 -0.99 0.28 12.20
C ALA A 112 -0.70 -1.10 11.60
N ALA A 113 -1.09 -1.30 10.33
CA ALA A 113 -0.87 -2.57 9.66
C ALA A 113 -0.51 -2.39 8.18
N SER A 114 0.18 -3.38 7.61
CA SER A 114 0.41 -3.52 6.18
C SER A 114 -0.18 -4.82 5.64
N VAL A 115 -0.26 -4.91 4.31
CA VAL A 115 -0.63 -6.12 3.58
C VAL A 115 0.33 -6.33 2.42
N ASP A 116 0.78 -7.58 2.21
CA ASP A 116 1.86 -7.92 1.29
C ASP A 116 1.51 -8.99 0.26
N ASN A 117 0.26 -9.06 -0.17
CA ASN A 117 -0.08 -9.92 -1.31
C ASN A 117 0.37 -9.27 -2.62
N TYR A 118 1.32 -9.89 -3.28
CA TYR A 118 1.99 -9.34 -4.47
C TYR A 118 1.22 -9.66 -5.74
N MET A 119 0.22 -8.85 -6.05
CA MET A 119 -0.81 -9.12 -7.04
C MET A 119 -0.27 -9.24 -8.47
N TYR A 120 0.73 -8.46 -8.83
CA TYR A 120 1.32 -8.53 -10.17
C TYR A 120 2.18 -9.76 -10.39
N THR A 121 2.90 -10.20 -9.37
CA THR A 121 3.95 -11.21 -9.54
C THR A 121 3.48 -12.62 -9.17
N ARG A 122 2.49 -12.76 -8.30
CA ARG A 122 1.94 -14.04 -7.85
C ARG A 122 0.80 -14.51 -8.76
N ALA A 123 1.11 -15.42 -9.69
CA ALA A 123 0.10 -15.94 -10.62
C ALA A 123 -0.96 -16.84 -9.95
N ASP A 124 -0.62 -17.53 -8.86
CA ASP A 124 -1.52 -18.39 -8.10
C ASP A 124 -2.63 -17.64 -7.35
N LEU A 125 -2.43 -16.37 -7.06
CA LEU A 125 -3.45 -15.54 -6.39
C LEU A 125 -4.72 -15.39 -7.22
N GLN A 126 -4.65 -15.47 -8.55
CA GLN A 126 -5.86 -15.40 -9.39
C GLN A 126 -6.82 -16.55 -9.08
N ASP A 127 -6.31 -17.79 -8.99
CA ASP A 127 -7.15 -18.95 -8.70
C ASP A 127 -7.69 -18.93 -7.27
N GLU A 128 -6.95 -18.39 -6.32
CA GLU A 128 -7.40 -18.23 -4.95
C GLU A 128 -8.53 -17.19 -4.87
N LEU A 129 -8.33 -16.02 -5.47
CA LEU A 129 -9.30 -14.93 -5.41
C LEU A 129 -10.58 -15.25 -6.19
N ASN A 130 -10.51 -15.98 -7.30
CA ASN A 130 -11.70 -16.43 -8.02
C ASN A 130 -12.64 -17.30 -7.16
N ARG A 131 -12.14 -17.85 -6.05
CA ARG A 131 -12.95 -18.61 -5.06
C ARG A 131 -13.38 -17.76 -3.87
N THR A 132 -12.99 -16.51 -3.82
CA THR A 132 -13.26 -15.59 -2.72
C THR A 132 -14.50 -14.75 -3.04
N PRO A 133 -15.58 -14.82 -2.25
CA PRO A 133 -16.82 -14.09 -2.54
C PRO A 133 -16.68 -12.57 -2.60
N ALA A 134 -15.66 -12.00 -1.95
CA ALA A 134 -15.40 -10.57 -1.95
C ALA A 134 -14.67 -10.10 -3.21
N TRP A 135 -14.06 -11.00 -3.99
CA TRP A 135 -13.38 -10.65 -5.22
C TRP A 135 -14.37 -10.49 -6.37
N PRO A 136 -14.33 -9.39 -7.13
CA PRO A 136 -15.26 -9.18 -8.23
C PRO A 136 -15.07 -10.24 -9.34
N GLU A 137 -16.19 -10.77 -9.83
CA GLU A 137 -16.17 -11.76 -10.91
C GLU A 137 -15.44 -11.22 -12.15
N GLY A 138 -14.55 -12.02 -12.70
CA GLY A 138 -13.77 -11.67 -13.89
C GLY A 138 -12.64 -10.68 -13.65
N ALA A 139 -12.42 -10.23 -12.42
CA ALA A 139 -11.31 -9.33 -12.12
C ALA A 139 -9.95 -10.02 -12.24
N ASN A 140 -8.94 -9.26 -12.69
CA ASN A 140 -7.58 -9.74 -12.88
C ASN A 140 -6.69 -9.25 -11.72
N THR A 141 -6.02 -10.18 -11.03
CA THR A 141 -5.07 -9.85 -9.96
C THR A 141 -3.89 -9.05 -10.46
N ALA A 142 -3.40 -9.33 -11.67
CA ALA A 142 -2.25 -8.63 -12.25
C ALA A 142 -2.63 -7.23 -12.79
N THR A 143 -3.20 -6.41 -11.91
CA THR A 143 -3.57 -5.00 -12.18
C THR A 143 -3.26 -4.12 -10.98
N SER A 144 -3.02 -2.83 -11.22
CA SER A 144 -2.82 -1.84 -10.16
C SER A 144 -4.02 -1.76 -9.21
N ALA A 145 -5.24 -1.89 -9.73
CA ALA A 145 -6.48 -1.83 -8.95
C ALA A 145 -6.57 -2.91 -7.85
N ALA A 146 -5.91 -4.04 -8.06
CA ALA A 146 -5.89 -5.11 -7.06
C ALA A 146 -5.18 -4.70 -5.75
N TYR A 147 -4.24 -3.75 -5.81
CA TYR A 147 -3.57 -3.21 -4.62
C TYR A 147 -4.51 -2.29 -3.82
N GLY A 148 -5.28 -1.44 -4.50
CA GLY A 148 -6.31 -0.63 -3.84
C GLY A 148 -7.38 -1.48 -3.19
N TRP A 149 -7.84 -2.54 -3.86
CA TRP A 149 -8.80 -3.49 -3.31
C TRP A 149 -8.31 -4.13 -1.99
N GLN A 150 -7.02 -4.45 -1.86
CA GLN A 150 -6.48 -4.96 -0.60
C GLN A 150 -6.62 -3.94 0.54
N ILE A 151 -6.39 -2.66 0.27
CA ILE A 151 -6.60 -1.60 1.26
C ILE A 151 -8.07 -1.52 1.66
N ASP A 152 -9.00 -1.65 0.72
CA ASP A 152 -10.43 -1.69 1.05
C ASP A 152 -10.78 -2.90 1.92
N GLN A 153 -10.18 -4.08 1.68
CA GLN A 153 -10.37 -5.24 2.57
C GLN A 153 -9.83 -4.95 3.99
N MET A 154 -8.63 -4.36 4.12
CA MET A 154 -8.11 -3.96 5.43
C MET A 154 -9.07 -3.00 6.14
N ARG A 155 -9.59 -2.00 5.44
CA ARG A 155 -10.54 -1.02 5.98
C ARG A 155 -11.86 -1.65 6.38
N LYS A 156 -12.34 -2.63 5.62
CA LYS A 156 -13.56 -3.39 5.91
C LYS A 156 -13.47 -4.15 7.23
N PHE A 157 -12.29 -4.66 7.57
CA PHE A 157 -12.04 -5.39 8.82
C PHE A 157 -11.70 -4.48 10.01
N GLN A 158 -11.86 -3.18 9.88
CA GLN A 158 -11.70 -2.23 10.98
C GLN A 158 -13.09 -1.81 11.51
N SER A 159 -13.29 -1.93 12.81
CA SER A 159 -14.55 -1.54 13.46
C SER A 159 -14.89 -0.06 13.29
N THR A 160 -13.85 0.77 13.13
CA THR A 160 -13.96 2.19 12.79
C THR A 160 -13.01 2.48 11.62
N PRO A 161 -13.52 2.52 10.37
CA PRO A 161 -12.69 2.77 9.20
C PRO A 161 -11.90 4.07 9.28
N GLY A 162 -10.63 4.02 8.91
CA GLY A 162 -9.75 5.17 8.86
C GLY A 162 -9.09 5.57 10.18
N ILE A 163 -9.31 4.89 11.28
CA ILE A 163 -8.60 5.12 12.55
C ILE A 163 -7.18 4.55 12.51
N HIS A 164 -7.02 3.35 11.96
CA HIS A 164 -5.72 2.70 11.86
C HIS A 164 -5.09 2.97 10.50
N PRO A 165 -3.84 3.49 10.44
CA PRO A 165 -3.10 3.63 9.20
C PRO A 165 -2.87 2.27 8.55
N ASN A 166 -3.35 2.10 7.32
CA ASN A 166 -3.10 0.93 6.49
C ASN A 166 -1.99 1.22 5.49
N TRP A 167 -1.07 0.30 5.34
CA TRP A 167 0.05 0.39 4.41
C TRP A 167 -0.09 -0.71 3.36
N ILE A 168 0.32 -0.41 2.14
CA ILE A 168 0.37 -1.37 1.05
C ILE A 168 1.80 -1.75 0.74
N PHE A 169 2.09 -3.03 0.66
CA PHE A 169 3.33 -3.51 0.06
C PHE A 169 3.21 -3.55 -1.46
N VAL A 170 4.27 -3.13 -2.10
CA VAL A 170 4.47 -3.30 -3.55
C VAL A 170 5.82 -3.98 -3.74
N GLU A 171 5.84 -5.04 -4.49
CA GLU A 171 7.07 -5.74 -4.85
C GLU A 171 7.90 -4.93 -5.85
N SER A 172 9.22 -5.12 -5.84
CA SER A 172 10.14 -4.42 -6.75
C SER A 172 10.80 -5.32 -7.78
N ALA A 173 10.57 -6.63 -7.70
CA ALA A 173 11.08 -7.64 -8.65
C ALA A 173 10.23 -8.92 -8.59
N ARG A 174 10.85 -10.06 -8.33
CA ARG A 174 10.22 -11.39 -8.15
C ARG A 174 10.42 -11.84 -6.70
N PRO A 175 9.45 -11.62 -5.80
CA PRO A 175 9.63 -11.87 -4.37
C PRO A 175 9.71 -13.34 -4.00
N PHE A 176 9.07 -14.24 -4.76
CA PHE A 176 8.94 -15.64 -4.36
C PHE A 176 10.03 -16.55 -4.91
N LEU A 177 10.32 -17.62 -4.15
CA LEU A 177 11.18 -18.72 -4.57
C LEU A 177 10.35 -19.72 -5.38
N ASN A 178 10.96 -20.26 -6.47
CA ASN A 178 10.49 -21.46 -7.18
C ASN A 178 9.10 -21.39 -7.85
N ALA A 179 8.53 -20.24 -8.09
CA ALA A 179 7.30 -20.12 -8.84
C ALA A 179 7.61 -19.97 -10.34
N SER A 180 7.36 -20.99 -11.13
CA SER A 180 7.69 -21.04 -12.57
C SER A 180 6.91 -20.02 -13.41
N ASN A 181 5.75 -19.57 -12.91
CA ASN A 181 4.86 -18.64 -13.59
C ASN A 181 4.92 -17.21 -13.05
N ASP A 182 5.80 -16.92 -12.11
CA ASP A 182 5.93 -15.59 -11.54
C ASP A 182 6.38 -14.57 -12.59
N ARG A 183 5.78 -13.40 -12.50
CA ARG A 183 6.08 -12.26 -13.36
C ARG A 183 7.03 -11.31 -12.66
N THR A 184 7.68 -10.46 -13.41
CA THR A 184 8.44 -9.33 -12.87
C THR A 184 7.61 -8.07 -13.06
N ILE A 185 7.33 -7.37 -11.97
CA ILE A 185 6.62 -6.08 -12.01
C ILE A 185 7.49 -5.02 -12.72
N THR A 186 6.90 -4.19 -13.55
CA THR A 186 7.59 -3.04 -14.16
C THR A 186 7.58 -1.83 -13.23
N PRO A 187 8.46 -0.83 -13.41
CA PRO A 187 8.40 0.41 -12.64
C PRO A 187 7.07 1.16 -12.79
N GLU A 188 6.48 1.14 -13.97
CA GLU A 188 5.19 1.77 -14.26
C GLU A 188 4.04 1.06 -13.52
N GLN A 189 4.07 -0.27 -13.48
CA GLN A 189 3.13 -1.07 -12.68
C GLN A 189 3.31 -0.82 -11.17
N MET A 190 4.57 -0.72 -10.70
CA MET A 190 4.85 -0.32 -9.31
C MET A 190 4.23 1.03 -8.98
N GLU A 191 4.41 2.03 -9.86
CA GLU A 191 3.84 3.35 -9.67
C GLU A 191 2.31 3.30 -9.65
N GLY A 192 1.68 2.59 -10.57
CA GLY A 192 0.23 2.39 -10.60
C GLY A 192 -0.28 1.69 -9.34
N ALA A 193 0.40 0.65 -8.85
CA ALA A 193 0.06 -0.05 -7.60
C ALA A 193 0.14 0.88 -6.38
N MET A 194 1.19 1.70 -6.28
CA MET A 194 1.34 2.69 -5.22
C MET A 194 0.20 3.71 -5.24
N TRP A 195 -0.13 4.26 -6.42
CA TRP A 195 -1.22 5.22 -6.57
C TRP A 195 -2.60 4.59 -6.31
N SER A 196 -2.82 3.36 -6.75
CA SER A 196 -4.06 2.64 -6.43
C SER A 196 -4.23 2.48 -4.91
N GLY A 197 -3.19 2.03 -4.20
CA GLY A 197 -3.24 1.99 -2.74
C GLY A 197 -3.55 3.35 -2.11
N ILE A 198 -2.92 4.44 -2.57
CA ILE A 198 -3.14 5.81 -2.07
C ILE A 198 -4.58 6.27 -2.34
N ILE A 199 -5.13 6.02 -3.52
CA ILE A 199 -6.51 6.38 -3.89
C ILE A 199 -7.50 5.70 -2.94
N HIS A 200 -7.20 4.46 -2.51
CA HIS A 200 -7.98 3.71 -1.52
C HIS A 200 -7.60 4.00 -0.06
N GLU A 201 -6.89 5.11 0.18
CA GLU A 201 -6.55 5.63 1.51
C GLU A 201 -5.43 4.89 2.23
N ALA A 202 -4.52 4.23 1.52
CA ALA A 202 -3.26 3.80 2.14
C ALA A 202 -2.50 5.01 2.70
N ARG A 203 -1.98 4.89 3.90
CA ARG A 203 -1.21 5.93 4.61
C ARG A 203 0.29 5.67 4.58
N GLY A 204 0.69 4.51 4.12
CA GLY A 204 2.07 4.13 3.90
C GLY A 204 2.22 3.21 2.70
N ILE A 205 3.41 3.26 2.11
CA ILE A 205 3.82 2.38 1.02
C ILE A 205 5.08 1.68 1.48
N SER A 206 5.02 0.36 1.56
CA SER A 206 6.16 -0.50 1.78
C SER A 206 6.62 -1.08 0.46
N ILE A 207 7.93 -1.12 0.23
CA ILE A 207 8.46 -1.75 -0.97
C ILE A 207 9.23 -3.01 -0.56
N PHE A 208 8.74 -4.15 -1.05
CA PHE A 208 9.44 -5.41 -0.87
C PHE A 208 10.59 -5.48 -1.86
N GLN A 209 11.82 -5.41 -1.33
CA GLN A 209 13.01 -5.30 -2.16
C GLN A 209 13.66 -6.64 -2.51
N HIS A 210 13.20 -7.75 -1.93
CA HIS A 210 13.84 -9.03 -2.14
C HIS A 210 13.48 -9.62 -3.50
N ASN A 211 14.48 -10.10 -4.20
CA ASN A 211 14.37 -10.80 -5.48
C ASN A 211 14.74 -12.27 -5.29
N ASN A 212 13.89 -12.99 -4.57
CA ASN A 212 14.19 -14.35 -4.15
C ASN A 212 14.17 -15.36 -5.32
N ASN A 213 13.48 -15.05 -6.41
CA ASN A 213 13.40 -15.91 -7.60
C ASN A 213 14.50 -15.62 -8.65
N GLY A 214 15.53 -14.88 -8.28
CA GLY A 214 16.74 -14.74 -9.10
C GLY A 214 16.53 -14.05 -10.45
N GLN A 215 15.66 -13.04 -10.54
CA GLN A 215 15.45 -12.30 -11.78
C GLN A 215 16.77 -11.81 -12.36
N ALA A 216 17.04 -12.19 -13.61
CA ALA A 216 18.27 -11.80 -14.30
C ALA A 216 18.47 -10.29 -14.33
N GLY A 217 19.68 -9.84 -14.03
CA GLY A 217 20.04 -8.42 -13.96
C GLY A 217 19.62 -7.70 -12.69
N PHE A 218 18.95 -8.38 -11.75
CA PHE A 218 18.66 -7.87 -10.41
C PHE A 218 19.44 -8.70 -9.40
N GLY A 219 20.03 -8.07 -8.42
CA GLY A 219 20.58 -8.77 -7.26
C GLY A 219 19.46 -9.15 -6.28
N THR A 220 19.84 -9.74 -5.17
CA THR A 220 18.90 -10.12 -4.09
C THR A 220 18.09 -8.92 -3.60
N TYR A 221 18.70 -7.76 -3.53
CA TYR A 221 18.06 -6.51 -3.09
C TYR A 221 17.75 -5.62 -4.28
N SER A 222 16.62 -5.85 -4.92
CA SER A 222 16.25 -5.27 -6.20
C SER A 222 16.13 -3.73 -6.21
N LEU A 223 15.84 -3.07 -5.11
CA LEU A 223 15.85 -1.60 -5.05
C LEU A 223 17.25 -1.01 -5.20
N VAL A 224 18.27 -1.73 -4.72
CA VAL A 224 19.68 -1.25 -4.72
C VAL A 224 20.44 -1.77 -5.93
N GLN A 225 20.20 -3.03 -6.30
CA GLN A 225 20.99 -3.79 -7.27
C GLN A 225 20.37 -3.86 -8.67
N ALA A 226 19.11 -3.41 -8.84
CA ALA A 226 18.48 -3.35 -10.16
C ALA A 226 19.22 -2.39 -11.12
N PRO A 227 19.00 -2.53 -12.44
CA PRO A 227 19.54 -1.62 -13.44
C PRO A 227 19.26 -0.14 -13.14
N ALA A 228 20.16 0.73 -13.56
CA ALA A 228 20.14 2.15 -13.19
C ALA A 228 18.87 2.87 -13.67
N ASP A 229 18.40 2.57 -14.88
CA ASP A 229 17.18 3.10 -15.46
C ASP A 229 15.94 2.72 -14.65
N ARG A 230 15.84 1.47 -14.22
CA ARG A 230 14.76 1.00 -13.34
C ARG A 230 14.76 1.74 -12.00
N LYS A 231 15.93 1.85 -11.37
CA LYS A 231 16.08 2.60 -10.11
C LYS A 231 15.68 4.07 -10.28
N ALA A 232 16.05 4.69 -11.40
CA ALA A 232 15.70 6.07 -11.68
C ALA A 232 14.18 6.28 -11.80
N LYS A 233 13.47 5.38 -12.48
CA LYS A 233 12.00 5.42 -12.61
C LYS A 233 11.31 5.24 -11.24
N ILE A 234 11.71 4.25 -10.45
CA ILE A 234 11.16 4.03 -9.11
C ILE A 234 11.40 5.26 -8.22
N LYS A 235 12.61 5.83 -8.28
CA LYS A 235 12.94 7.05 -7.54
C LYS A 235 12.07 8.23 -7.97
N ALA A 236 11.80 8.39 -9.27
CA ALA A 236 10.94 9.45 -9.79
C ALA A 236 9.49 9.29 -9.30
N ALA A 237 8.93 8.08 -9.36
CA ALA A 237 7.60 7.78 -8.84
C ALA A 237 7.46 8.13 -7.35
N LEU A 238 8.41 7.69 -6.52
CA LEU A 238 8.44 8.01 -5.09
C LEU A 238 8.59 9.52 -4.82
N ALA A 239 9.39 10.22 -5.62
CA ALA A 239 9.54 11.67 -5.51
C ALA A 239 8.24 12.41 -5.89
N GLY A 240 7.53 11.94 -6.92
CA GLY A 240 6.22 12.46 -7.31
C GLY A 240 5.20 12.33 -6.18
N ILE A 241 5.09 11.16 -5.56
CA ILE A 241 4.23 10.94 -4.41
C ILE A 241 4.63 11.84 -3.24
N GLN A 242 5.93 11.93 -2.92
CA GLN A 242 6.43 12.76 -1.82
C GLN A 242 6.13 14.25 -2.03
N SER A 243 6.19 14.74 -3.27
CA SER A 243 5.88 16.13 -3.59
C SER A 243 4.42 16.50 -3.31
N LEU A 244 3.51 15.51 -3.37
CA LEU A 244 2.09 15.65 -3.10
C LEU A 244 1.73 15.37 -1.62
N ALA A 245 2.68 15.01 -0.77
CA ALA A 245 2.41 14.73 0.64
C ALA A 245 1.62 15.85 1.36
N PRO A 246 1.86 17.16 1.10
CA PRO A 246 1.03 18.21 1.70
C PRO A 246 -0.45 18.16 1.33
N VAL A 247 -0.79 17.64 0.14
CA VAL A 247 -2.18 17.41 -0.31
C VAL A 247 -2.69 16.10 0.23
N LEU A 248 -1.91 15.02 0.11
CA LEU A 248 -2.28 13.67 0.54
C LEU A 248 -2.60 13.61 2.04
N ASN A 249 -1.96 14.43 2.86
CA ASN A 249 -2.19 14.51 4.30
C ASN A 249 -3.40 15.37 4.70
N THR A 250 -4.17 15.92 3.73
CA THR A 250 -5.43 16.59 4.03
C THR A 250 -6.58 15.61 4.14
N GLN A 251 -7.74 16.08 4.61
CA GLN A 251 -8.98 15.32 4.66
C GLN A 251 -9.42 14.91 3.24
N SER A 252 -9.86 13.66 3.08
CA SER A 252 -10.55 13.22 1.87
C SER A 252 -12.04 13.58 1.94
N TYR A 253 -12.59 13.90 0.78
CA TYR A 253 -14.02 14.17 0.62
C TYR A 253 -14.69 13.01 -0.09
N VAL A 254 -15.87 12.63 0.37
CA VAL A 254 -16.70 11.61 -0.30
C VAL A 254 -17.33 12.26 -1.54
N TRP A 255 -16.88 11.84 -2.71
CA TRP A 255 -17.38 12.32 -3.99
C TRP A 255 -17.28 11.24 -5.06
N ASP A 256 -18.42 10.97 -5.71
CA ASP A 256 -18.41 10.14 -6.91
C ASP A 256 -18.24 11.03 -8.15
N ALA A 257 -17.07 10.93 -8.77
CA ALA A 257 -16.75 11.69 -9.99
C ALA A 257 -17.52 11.18 -11.24
N GLY A 258 -18.30 10.10 -11.14
CA GLY A 258 -19.13 9.55 -12.20
C GLY A 258 -18.38 8.94 -13.38
N ALA A 259 -17.06 8.74 -13.25
CA ALA A 259 -16.23 8.15 -14.30
C ALA A 259 -16.22 6.62 -14.15
N ALA A 260 -17.10 5.95 -14.86
CA ALA A 260 -17.29 4.51 -14.76
C ALA A 260 -15.96 3.73 -14.96
N GLY A 261 -15.70 2.78 -14.07
CA GLY A 261 -14.50 1.94 -14.11
C GLY A 261 -13.21 2.66 -13.68
N THR A 262 -13.33 3.75 -12.92
CA THR A 262 -12.20 4.38 -12.25
C THR A 262 -12.45 4.42 -10.74
N ASP A 263 -11.36 4.29 -9.99
CA ASP A 263 -11.32 4.60 -8.57
C ASP A 263 -10.82 6.02 -8.38
N THR A 264 -11.43 6.76 -7.46
CA THR A 264 -11.13 8.19 -7.27
C THR A 264 -11.04 8.59 -5.81
N MET A 265 -10.16 9.55 -5.52
CA MET A 265 -10.05 10.20 -4.22
C MET A 265 -10.04 11.71 -4.41
N LEU A 266 -10.89 12.43 -3.69
CA LEU A 266 -10.98 13.89 -3.75
C LEU A 266 -10.38 14.51 -2.48
N LYS A 267 -9.49 15.48 -2.67
CA LYS A 267 -8.92 16.31 -1.60
C LYS A 267 -8.99 17.78 -1.95
N ALA A 268 -8.81 18.63 -0.96
CA ALA A 268 -8.70 20.08 -1.17
C ALA A 268 -7.55 20.65 -0.35
N LYS A 269 -6.83 21.60 -0.95
CA LYS A 269 -5.74 22.34 -0.30
C LYS A 269 -5.50 23.67 -0.99
N ASP A 270 -5.33 24.73 -0.18
CA ASP A 270 -4.90 26.07 -0.62
C ASP A 270 -5.71 26.60 -1.83
N GLY A 271 -7.06 26.53 -1.73
CA GLY A 271 -7.96 27.03 -2.78
C GLY A 271 -8.00 26.17 -4.05
N SER A 272 -7.51 24.95 -4.00
CA SER A 272 -7.57 23.98 -5.10
C SER A 272 -8.16 22.66 -4.65
N ALA A 273 -8.96 22.05 -5.53
CA ALA A 273 -9.38 20.66 -5.41
C ALA A 273 -8.38 19.77 -6.18
N TYR A 274 -8.15 18.60 -5.65
CA TYR A 274 -7.30 17.57 -6.25
C TYR A 274 -8.10 16.28 -6.38
N LEU A 275 -8.34 15.85 -7.61
CA LEU A 275 -8.96 14.56 -7.90
C LEU A 275 -7.86 13.59 -8.36
N PHE A 276 -7.62 12.57 -7.56
CA PHE A 276 -6.75 11.45 -7.90
C PHE A 276 -7.59 10.36 -8.54
N ALA A 277 -7.18 9.85 -9.68
CA ALA A 277 -7.93 8.84 -10.41
C ALA A 277 -7.01 7.74 -10.96
N GLY A 278 -7.44 6.49 -10.83
CA GLY A 278 -6.82 5.30 -11.41
C GLY A 278 -7.87 4.41 -12.05
N ILE A 279 -7.44 3.43 -12.85
CA ILE A 279 -8.35 2.39 -13.35
C ILE A 279 -8.74 1.48 -12.19
N GLY A 280 -10.04 1.27 -11.99
CA GLY A 280 -10.59 0.34 -11.01
C GLY A 280 -10.62 -1.11 -11.51
N LEU A 281 -10.92 -2.05 -10.61
CA LEU A 281 -11.11 -3.45 -10.98
C LEU A 281 -12.20 -3.58 -12.06
N ASN A 282 -11.92 -4.33 -13.12
CA ASN A 282 -12.79 -4.46 -14.30
C ASN A 282 -13.07 -3.14 -15.04
N GLY A 283 -12.34 -2.06 -14.73
CA GLY A 283 -12.65 -0.72 -15.20
C GLY A 283 -12.37 -0.46 -16.68
N GLY A 284 -11.52 -1.25 -17.30
CA GLY A 284 -11.09 -1.10 -18.68
C GLY A 284 -10.34 0.22 -18.96
N THR A 285 -9.54 0.23 -20.02
CA THR A 285 -8.81 1.41 -20.50
C THR A 285 -9.69 2.30 -21.38
N GLY A 286 -9.16 3.46 -21.83
CA GLY A 286 -9.84 4.37 -22.75
C GLY A 286 -10.24 5.69 -22.10
N SER A 287 -11.15 6.40 -22.75
CA SER A 287 -11.61 7.71 -22.29
C SER A 287 -12.53 7.61 -21.08
N LYS A 288 -12.26 8.44 -20.07
CA LYS A 288 -13.05 8.55 -18.84
C LYS A 288 -13.50 10.00 -18.65
N THR A 289 -14.76 10.19 -18.34
CA THR A 289 -15.35 11.52 -18.13
C THR A 289 -15.67 11.71 -16.66
N PHE A 290 -15.05 12.72 -16.07
CA PHE A 290 -15.18 13.09 -14.66
C PHE A 290 -16.15 14.25 -14.50
N THR A 291 -17.00 14.19 -13.47
CA THR A 291 -17.87 15.27 -13.05
C THR A 291 -17.31 15.94 -11.81
N LEU A 292 -17.20 17.26 -11.82
CA LEU A 292 -16.70 18.04 -10.70
C LEU A 292 -17.82 18.28 -9.65
N PRO A 293 -17.46 18.38 -8.35
CA PRO A 293 -18.40 18.79 -7.32
C PRO A 293 -19.06 20.14 -7.62
N ALA A 294 -20.29 20.30 -7.21
CA ALA A 294 -20.97 21.58 -7.27
C ALA A 294 -20.18 22.65 -6.47
N GLY A 295 -20.00 23.83 -7.06
CA GLY A 295 -19.23 24.92 -6.47
C GLY A 295 -17.79 25.00 -6.98
N ILE A 296 -17.26 24.00 -7.65
CA ILE A 296 -16.01 24.10 -8.41
C ILE A 296 -16.31 24.70 -9.77
N THR A 297 -15.85 25.92 -10.01
CA THR A 297 -16.19 26.71 -11.22
C THR A 297 -15.02 26.87 -12.17
N GLY A 298 -13.90 26.26 -11.90
CA GLY A 298 -12.72 26.30 -12.76
C GLY A 298 -13.03 25.80 -14.18
N THR A 299 -12.49 26.48 -15.19
CA THR A 299 -12.72 26.16 -16.60
C THR A 299 -11.62 25.27 -17.20
N GLN A 300 -10.57 25.03 -16.43
CA GLN A 300 -9.44 24.17 -16.80
C GLN A 300 -8.99 23.34 -15.63
N VAL A 301 -8.53 22.14 -15.91
CA VAL A 301 -7.91 21.21 -14.99
C VAL A 301 -6.45 21.05 -15.38
N GLU A 302 -5.53 21.33 -14.46
CA GLU A 302 -4.11 20.96 -14.60
C GLU A 302 -3.95 19.46 -14.33
N VAL A 303 -3.27 18.73 -15.21
CA VAL A 303 -2.86 17.35 -14.94
C VAL A 303 -1.48 17.40 -14.30
N VAL A 304 -1.43 17.18 -13.00
CA VAL A 304 -0.23 17.38 -12.19
C VAL A 304 0.89 16.42 -12.63
N GLY A 305 2.06 16.97 -12.89
CA GLY A 305 3.23 16.19 -13.33
C GLY A 305 3.27 15.86 -14.80
N GLU A 306 2.22 16.18 -15.60
CA GLU A 306 2.15 15.85 -17.03
C GLU A 306 2.29 17.07 -17.95
N ASN A 307 2.48 18.24 -17.41
CA ASN A 307 2.68 19.49 -18.15
C ASN A 307 1.58 19.76 -19.22
N ARG A 308 0.32 19.44 -18.87
CA ARG A 308 -0.85 19.65 -19.73
C ARG A 308 -2.07 20.08 -18.92
N THR A 309 -3.03 20.68 -19.61
CA THR A 309 -4.33 21.08 -19.06
C THR A 309 -5.47 20.50 -19.90
N ILE A 310 -6.63 20.32 -19.28
CA ILE A 310 -7.86 19.85 -19.91
C ILE A 310 -8.96 20.87 -19.67
N SER A 311 -9.71 21.23 -20.71
CA SER A 311 -10.84 22.15 -20.60
C SER A 311 -12.02 21.48 -19.88
N VAL A 312 -12.66 22.23 -19.00
CA VAL A 312 -13.89 21.84 -18.32
C VAL A 312 -15.07 22.42 -19.09
N GLN A 313 -16.04 21.57 -19.39
CA GLN A 313 -17.31 21.96 -20.05
C GLN A 313 -18.48 21.43 -19.23
N ASN A 314 -19.39 22.32 -18.83
CA ASN A 314 -20.56 21.98 -18.02
C ASN A 314 -20.20 21.16 -16.75
N GLY A 315 -19.12 21.54 -16.06
CA GLY A 315 -18.65 20.87 -14.87
C GLY A 315 -18.02 19.48 -15.12
N LYS A 316 -17.66 19.15 -16.35
CA LYS A 316 -17.06 17.87 -16.73
C LYS A 316 -15.81 18.05 -17.54
N PHE A 317 -14.89 17.09 -17.42
CA PHE A 317 -13.72 16.95 -18.29
C PHE A 317 -13.48 15.47 -18.63
N THR A 318 -12.77 15.22 -19.73
CA THR A 318 -12.49 13.86 -20.19
C THR A 318 -11.00 13.68 -20.40
N ASP A 319 -10.48 12.54 -19.92
CA ASP A 319 -9.10 12.15 -20.12
C ASP A 319 -8.98 10.68 -20.56
N SER A 320 -7.80 10.26 -21.00
CA SER A 320 -7.55 8.93 -21.56
C SER A 320 -6.63 8.11 -20.66
N PHE A 321 -7.03 6.90 -20.34
CA PHE A 321 -6.26 5.92 -19.58
C PHE A 321 -5.77 4.82 -20.50
N ALA A 322 -4.49 4.85 -20.83
CA ALA A 322 -3.91 3.99 -21.87
C ALA A 322 -3.67 2.53 -21.39
N ASN A 323 -3.40 2.35 -20.10
CA ASN A 323 -3.04 1.08 -19.50
C ASN A 323 -3.81 0.89 -18.20
N GLU A 324 -3.87 -0.34 -17.69
CA GLU A 324 -4.53 -0.68 -16.42
C GLU A 324 -3.86 -0.03 -15.19
N TYR A 325 -2.57 0.34 -15.29
CA TYR A 325 -1.81 1.04 -14.27
C TYR A 325 -1.80 2.57 -14.46
N THR A 326 -2.49 3.10 -15.49
CA THR A 326 -2.58 4.55 -15.69
C THR A 326 -3.32 5.21 -14.54
N HIS A 327 -2.73 6.27 -14.05
CA HIS A 327 -3.32 7.15 -13.04
C HIS A 327 -3.09 8.61 -13.47
N HIS A 328 -3.97 9.49 -13.05
CA HIS A 328 -3.84 10.93 -13.25
C HIS A 328 -4.23 11.68 -11.99
N ILE A 329 -3.61 12.82 -11.78
CA ILE A 329 -3.91 13.72 -10.66
C ILE A 329 -4.33 15.05 -11.24
N TYR A 330 -5.57 15.42 -10.98
CA TYR A 330 -6.19 16.60 -11.53
C TYR A 330 -6.28 17.68 -10.47
N LYS A 331 -5.72 18.86 -10.76
CA LYS A 331 -5.81 20.04 -9.90
C LYS A 331 -6.69 21.08 -10.57
N ILE A 332 -7.66 21.59 -9.83
CA ILE A 332 -8.57 22.62 -10.29
C ILE A 332 -8.77 23.67 -9.20
N THR A 333 -8.82 24.95 -9.58
CA THR A 333 -9.12 26.04 -8.66
C THR A 333 -10.57 26.00 -8.22
N ILE A 334 -10.82 26.14 -6.91
CA ILE A 334 -12.15 26.21 -6.30
C ILE A 334 -12.66 27.65 -6.37
#